data_d4bc37d96491800f0d477ebf0438daed
#
_entry.id   d4bc37d96491800f0d477ebf0438daed
#
_cell.length_a   1.000
_cell.length_b   1.000
_cell.length_c   1.000
_cell.angle_alpha   90.00
_cell.angle_beta   90.00
_cell.angle_gamma   90.00
#
_symmetry.space_group_name_H-M   'P 1'
#
loop_
_entity.id
_entity.type
_entity.pdbx_description
1 polymer ?
#
loop_
_entity_poly.entity_id
_entity_poly.type
_entity_poly.pdbx_seq_one_letter_code
_entity_poly.pdbx_strand_id
1 'polypeptide(L)'
;MNRLIERRRRLLAKLPPLDEVLRGSLVERSVRCGKASCRCASGELHAVVYLSVTHRGGRTEQVSVPRELVASVRTGIAVYRKWWEILEQVATVNRDLLRQRRAQRGRVEDGAGRRTARRRGRQSS
;
A
#
# COMPACT_ATOMS: atom_id res chain seq x y z
N MET A 1 14.74 22.26 -14.07
CA MET A 1 14.30 21.42 -12.95
C MET A 1 13.74 20.10 -13.47
N ASN A 2 14.08 18.99 -12.85
CA ASN A 2 13.67 17.68 -13.32
C ASN A 2 12.18 17.43 -12.97
N ARG A 3 11.37 17.15 -13.99
CA ARG A 3 9.94 16.87 -13.83
C ARG A 3 9.65 15.68 -12.90
N LEU A 4 10.50 14.67 -12.98
CA LEU A 4 10.33 13.47 -12.15
C LEU A 4 10.55 13.78 -10.67
N ILE A 5 11.56 14.57 -10.36
CA ILE A 5 11.83 14.99 -8.98
C ILE A 5 10.67 15.83 -8.44
N GLU A 6 10.14 16.74 -9.25
CA GLU A 6 8.97 17.53 -8.88
C GLU A 6 7.73 16.67 -8.65
N ARG A 7 7.50 15.70 -9.52
CA ARG A 7 6.40 14.76 -9.37
C ARG A 7 6.53 13.96 -8.08
N ARG A 8 7.73 13.46 -7.80
CA ARG A 8 8.01 12.72 -6.56
C ARG A 8 7.71 13.58 -5.33
N ARG A 9 8.15 14.82 -5.32
CA ARG A 9 7.90 15.74 -4.22
C ARG A 9 6.41 15.95 -3.99
N ARG A 10 5.63 16.13 -5.06
CA ARG A 10 4.18 16.30 -4.97
C ARG A 10 3.48 15.05 -4.45
N LEU A 11 3.93 13.87 -4.87
CA LEU A 11 3.39 12.61 -4.40
C LEU A 11 3.64 12.42 -2.91
N LEU A 12 4.87 12.66 -2.47
CA LEU A 12 5.23 12.53 -1.05
C LEU A 12 4.46 13.51 -0.16
N ALA A 13 4.14 14.69 -0.68
CA ALA A 13 3.36 15.68 0.05
C ALA A 13 1.91 15.27 0.27
N LYS A 14 1.41 14.30 -0.48
CA LYS A 14 0.03 13.79 -0.36
C LYS A 14 -0.12 12.65 0.63
N LEU A 15 0.98 12.17 1.22
CA LEU A 15 0.92 11.05 2.17
C LEU A 15 0.14 11.46 3.42
N PRO A 16 -0.92 10.72 3.78
CA PRO A 16 -1.65 11.01 5.01
C PRO A 16 -0.89 10.52 6.24
N PRO A 17 -1.24 11.04 7.45
CA PRO A 17 -0.63 10.55 8.68
C PRO A 17 -0.88 9.05 8.89
N LEU A 18 0.08 8.38 9.53
CA LEU A 18 0.04 6.94 9.77
C LEU A 18 -0.48 6.55 11.16
N ASP A 19 -0.83 7.52 11.99
CA ASP A 19 -1.15 7.29 13.40
C ASP A 19 -2.20 6.19 13.62
N GLU A 20 -3.23 6.16 12.78
CA GLU A 20 -4.33 5.21 12.91
C GLU A 20 -4.43 4.25 11.73
N VAL A 21 -3.34 4.05 11.01
CA VAL A 21 -3.35 3.16 9.84
C VAL A 21 -3.68 1.73 10.23
N LEU A 22 -4.53 1.10 9.43
CA LEU A 22 -4.92 -0.30 9.61
C LEU A 22 -4.85 -1.03 8.28
N ARG A 23 -4.34 -2.24 8.32
CA ARG A 23 -4.35 -3.15 7.18
C ARG A 23 -5.41 -4.22 7.39
N GLY A 24 -6.19 -4.50 6.38
CA GLY A 24 -7.20 -5.55 6.44
C GLY A 24 -8.47 -5.15 5.73
N SER A 25 -9.52 -5.93 5.96
CA SER A 25 -10.84 -5.72 5.36
C SER A 25 -11.90 -5.79 6.44
N LEU A 26 -12.92 -4.94 6.33
CA LEU A 26 -14.07 -5.03 7.19
C LEU A 26 -15.01 -6.12 6.66
N VAL A 27 -15.42 -7.03 7.55
CA VAL A 27 -16.35 -8.11 7.25
C VAL A 27 -17.54 -7.97 8.19
N GLU A 28 -18.73 -7.91 7.63
CA GLU A 28 -19.97 -7.87 8.39
C GLU A 28 -20.62 -9.24 8.36
N ARG A 29 -21.02 -9.72 9.52
CA ARG A 29 -21.73 -11.00 9.66
C ARG A 29 -22.97 -10.84 10.53
N SER A 30 -23.98 -11.62 10.24
CA SER A 30 -25.17 -11.71 11.09
C SER A 30 -25.09 -13.00 11.90
N VAL A 31 -25.09 -12.88 13.20
CA VAL A 31 -24.88 -14.01 14.10
C VAL A 31 -25.94 -14.03 15.20
N ARG A 32 -26.20 -15.23 15.74
CA ARG A 32 -27.00 -15.42 16.95
C ARG A 32 -26.08 -15.38 18.16
N CYS A 33 -26.48 -14.64 19.20
CA CYS A 33 -25.66 -14.49 20.39
C CYS A 33 -25.73 -15.65 21.37
N GLY A 34 -26.64 -16.59 21.13
CA GLY A 34 -26.83 -17.77 22.01
C GLY A 34 -27.67 -17.51 23.26
N LYS A 35 -28.12 -16.28 23.51
CA LYS A 35 -29.02 -15.97 24.62
C LYS A 35 -30.47 -16.23 24.20
N ALA A 36 -31.17 -17.08 24.95
CA ALA A 36 -32.55 -17.43 24.64
C ALA A 36 -33.50 -16.23 24.71
N SER A 37 -33.21 -15.25 25.57
CA SER A 37 -33.99 -14.04 25.74
C SER A 37 -33.71 -12.95 24.70
N CYS A 38 -32.77 -13.17 23.81
CA CYS A 38 -32.40 -12.20 22.81
C CYS A 38 -33.27 -12.30 21.56
N ARG A 39 -33.53 -11.17 20.89
CA ARG A 39 -34.28 -11.06 19.64
C ARG A 39 -33.74 -11.97 18.53
N CYS A 40 -32.43 -12.21 18.51
CA CYS A 40 -31.81 -13.06 17.50
C CYS A 40 -32.31 -14.51 17.60
N ALA A 41 -32.77 -14.97 18.75
CA ALA A 41 -33.35 -16.29 18.92
C ALA A 41 -34.70 -16.46 18.17
N SER A 42 -35.42 -15.36 17.93
CA SER A 42 -36.71 -15.35 17.21
C SER A 42 -36.58 -14.94 15.72
N GLY A 43 -35.37 -14.84 15.18
CA GLY A 43 -35.14 -14.59 13.76
C GLY A 43 -34.32 -13.36 13.41
N GLU A 44 -34.27 -12.36 14.28
CA GLU A 44 -33.39 -11.19 14.05
C GLU A 44 -31.98 -11.50 14.52
N LEU A 45 -31.03 -11.55 13.60
CA LEU A 45 -29.63 -11.82 13.90
C LEU A 45 -28.92 -10.52 14.28
N HIS A 46 -27.89 -10.65 15.12
CA HIS A 46 -27.00 -9.53 15.41
C HIS A 46 -26.03 -9.29 14.25
N ALA A 47 -25.91 -8.02 13.86
CA ALA A 47 -24.86 -7.62 12.94
C ALA A 47 -23.58 -7.41 13.74
N VAL A 48 -22.53 -8.12 13.39
CA VAL A 48 -21.19 -7.96 13.97
C VAL A 48 -20.21 -7.64 12.86
N VAL A 49 -19.25 -6.76 13.18
CA VAL A 49 -18.25 -6.33 12.24
C VAL A 49 -16.88 -6.79 12.75
N TYR A 50 -16.10 -7.35 11.85
CA TYR A 50 -14.72 -7.77 12.14
C TYR A 50 -13.75 -7.11 11.18
N LEU A 51 -12.57 -6.77 11.68
CA LEU A 51 -11.43 -6.48 10.83
C LEU A 51 -10.72 -7.80 10.57
N SER A 52 -10.69 -8.20 9.31
CA SER A 52 -10.04 -9.44 8.88
C SER A 52 -8.69 -9.11 8.26
N VAL A 53 -7.63 -9.72 8.80
CA VAL A 53 -6.25 -9.50 8.35
C VAL A 53 -5.65 -10.85 7.99
N THR A 54 -5.18 -10.98 6.76
CA THR A 54 -4.45 -12.17 6.33
C THR A 54 -2.96 -11.92 6.47
N HIS A 55 -2.30 -12.76 7.24
CA HIS A 55 -0.86 -12.69 7.48
C HIS A 55 -0.08 -13.50 6.45
N ARG A 56 1.21 -13.22 6.38
CA ARG A 56 2.13 -14.00 5.56
C ARG A 56 2.04 -15.47 5.97
N GLY A 57 1.88 -16.37 5.01
CA GLY A 57 1.66 -17.79 5.28
C GLY A 57 0.19 -18.21 5.28
N GLY A 58 -0.73 -17.28 5.05
CA GLY A 58 -2.16 -17.57 4.86
C GLY A 58 -3.00 -17.56 6.13
N ARG A 59 -2.41 -17.31 7.29
CA ARG A 59 -3.16 -17.24 8.55
C ARG A 59 -4.02 -15.97 8.58
N THR A 60 -5.29 -16.13 8.92
CA THR A 60 -6.23 -15.01 9.05
C THR A 60 -6.49 -14.70 10.50
N GLU A 61 -6.40 -13.43 10.86
CA GLU A 61 -6.74 -12.92 12.17
C GLU A 61 -8.01 -12.08 12.04
N GLN A 62 -8.93 -12.22 12.99
CA GLN A 62 -10.16 -11.44 13.04
C GLN A 62 -10.23 -10.66 14.33
N VAL A 63 -10.44 -9.36 14.23
CA VAL A 63 -10.57 -8.46 15.36
C VAL A 63 -11.98 -7.89 15.35
N SER A 64 -12.71 -8.10 16.45
CA SER A 64 -14.06 -7.55 16.60
C SER A 64 -14.01 -6.03 16.62
N VAL A 65 -14.88 -5.38 15.85
CA VAL A 65 -14.95 -3.92 15.76
C VAL A 65 -16.27 -3.45 16.34
N PRO A 66 -16.24 -2.72 17.48
CA PRO A 66 -17.46 -2.09 17.99
C PRO A 66 -18.06 -1.12 16.99
N ARG A 67 -19.38 -1.00 16.99
CA ARG A 67 -20.10 -0.15 16.03
C ARG A 67 -19.54 1.28 15.97
N GLU A 68 -19.26 1.86 17.12
CA GLU A 68 -18.75 3.24 17.23
C GLU A 68 -17.34 3.42 16.66
N LEU A 69 -16.61 2.33 16.43
CA LEU A 69 -15.25 2.38 15.87
C LEU A 69 -15.19 2.03 14.39
N VAL A 70 -16.30 1.62 13.78
CA VAL A 70 -16.30 1.20 12.37
C VAL A 70 -15.83 2.32 11.43
N ALA A 71 -16.28 3.53 11.66
CA ALA A 71 -15.89 4.67 10.83
C ALA A 71 -14.38 4.94 10.89
N SER A 72 -13.79 4.90 12.10
CA SER A 72 -12.35 5.11 12.26
C SER A 72 -11.54 3.97 11.69
N VAL A 73 -12.03 2.73 11.77
CA VAL A 73 -11.37 1.58 11.14
C VAL A 73 -11.37 1.72 9.62
N ARG A 74 -12.48 2.15 9.04
CA ARG A 74 -12.54 2.43 7.58
C ARG A 74 -11.52 3.48 7.17
N THR A 75 -11.42 4.54 7.96
CA THR A 75 -10.43 5.60 7.70
C THR A 75 -9.01 5.04 7.76
N GLY A 76 -8.71 4.22 8.75
CA GLY A 76 -7.39 3.59 8.89
C GLY A 76 -7.05 2.69 7.70
N ILE A 77 -8.01 1.92 7.20
CA ILE A 77 -7.84 1.08 6.01
C ILE A 77 -7.62 1.95 4.76
N ALA A 78 -8.37 3.04 4.63
CA ALA A 78 -8.22 3.96 3.51
C ALA A 78 -6.84 4.61 3.51
N VAL A 79 -6.30 4.96 4.67
CA VAL A 79 -4.93 5.48 4.81
C VAL A 79 -3.92 4.46 4.31
N TYR A 80 -4.05 3.20 4.67
CA TYR A 80 -3.16 2.13 4.22
C TYR A 80 -3.16 2.03 2.69
N ARG A 81 -4.36 2.01 2.08
CA ARG A 81 -4.52 1.95 0.62
C ARG A 81 -3.91 3.17 -0.06
N LYS A 82 -4.10 4.35 0.51
CA LYS A 82 -3.54 5.59 -0.04
C LYS A 82 -2.01 5.57 -0.01
N TRP A 83 -1.42 5.07 1.06
CA TRP A 83 0.03 4.90 1.16
C TRP A 83 0.54 3.94 0.09
N TRP A 84 -0.13 2.82 -0.13
CA TRP A 84 0.24 1.86 -1.17
C TRP A 84 0.20 2.50 -2.56
N GLU A 85 -0.87 3.22 -2.87
CA GLU A 85 -1.00 3.90 -4.15
C GLU A 85 0.14 4.89 -4.38
N ILE A 86 0.46 5.70 -3.39
CA ILE A 86 1.52 6.70 -3.48
C ILE A 86 2.89 6.02 -3.56
N LEU A 87 3.13 4.97 -2.76
CA LEU A 87 4.37 4.20 -2.81
C LEU A 87 4.63 3.64 -4.21
N GLU A 88 3.62 3.07 -4.84
CA GLU A 88 3.74 2.53 -6.19
C GLU A 88 4.09 3.63 -7.20
N GLN A 89 3.47 4.80 -7.07
CA GLN A 89 3.76 5.92 -7.95
C GLN A 89 5.16 6.49 -7.71
N VAL A 90 5.59 6.61 -6.47
CA VAL A 90 6.94 7.06 -6.13
C VAL A 90 7.97 6.06 -6.64
N ALA A 91 7.73 4.77 -6.47
CA ALA A 91 8.62 3.72 -6.98
C ALA A 91 8.75 3.81 -8.51
N THR A 92 7.65 4.09 -9.21
CA THR A 92 7.67 4.29 -10.66
C THR A 92 8.52 5.51 -11.05
N VAL A 93 8.33 6.63 -10.36
CA VAL A 93 9.15 7.84 -10.58
C VAL A 93 10.63 7.54 -10.37
N ASN A 94 10.96 6.84 -9.28
CA ASN A 94 12.35 6.50 -8.96
C ASN A 94 12.96 5.55 -9.99
N ARG A 95 12.18 4.63 -10.53
CA ARG A 95 12.62 3.76 -11.62
C ARG A 95 12.91 4.57 -12.90
N ASP A 96 12.08 5.55 -13.20
CA ASP A 96 12.32 6.43 -14.35
C ASP A 96 13.55 7.31 -14.14
N LEU A 97 13.77 7.78 -12.92
CA LEU A 97 15.00 8.50 -12.56
C LEU A 97 16.23 7.62 -12.71
N LEU A 98 16.13 6.35 -12.35
CA LEU A 98 17.20 5.39 -12.54
C LEU A 98 17.54 5.25 -14.03
N ARG A 99 16.54 5.16 -14.89
CA ARG A 99 16.73 5.12 -16.33
C ARG A 99 17.43 6.37 -16.87
N GLN A 100 17.07 7.54 -16.36
CA GLN A 100 17.73 8.80 -16.74
C GLN A 100 19.20 8.81 -16.33
N ARG A 101 19.50 8.39 -15.11
CA ARG A 101 20.87 8.30 -14.62
C ARG A 101 21.71 7.35 -15.46
N ARG A 102 21.12 6.22 -15.80
CA ARG A 102 21.76 5.21 -16.65
C ARG A 102 22.07 5.79 -18.03
N ALA A 103 21.13 6.49 -18.64
CA ALA A 103 21.31 7.13 -19.94
C ALA A 103 22.38 8.21 -19.90
N GLN A 104 22.39 9.06 -18.84
CA GLN A 104 23.39 10.09 -18.67
C GLN A 104 24.78 9.51 -18.48
N ARG A 105 24.90 8.42 -17.71
CA ARG A 105 26.16 7.72 -17.49
C ARG A 105 26.70 7.15 -18.80
N GLY A 106 25.84 6.53 -19.62
CA GLY A 106 26.21 6.02 -20.93
C GLY A 106 26.74 7.12 -21.85
N ARG A 107 26.11 8.29 -21.85
CA ARG A 107 26.59 9.44 -22.64
C ARG A 107 27.96 9.95 -22.19
N VAL A 108 28.20 10.01 -20.90
CA VAL A 108 29.48 10.43 -20.34
C VAL A 108 30.56 9.40 -20.70
N GLU A 109 30.27 8.12 -20.61
CA GLU A 109 31.22 7.06 -20.98
C GLU A 109 31.53 7.09 -22.49
N ASP A 110 30.54 7.30 -23.33
CA ASP A 110 30.74 7.43 -24.78
C ASP A 110 31.58 8.67 -25.14
N GLY A 111 31.41 9.77 -24.40
CA GLY A 111 32.20 10.97 -24.60
C GLY A 111 33.64 10.87 -24.10
N ALA A 112 33.89 10.09 -23.02
CA ALA A 112 35.20 10.03 -22.37
C ALA A 112 36.05 8.84 -22.79
N GLY A 113 35.46 7.74 -23.26
CA GLY A 113 36.23 6.55 -23.60
C GLY A 113 35.45 5.48 -24.32
N ARG A 114 35.35 5.59 -25.63
CA ARG A 114 34.60 4.62 -26.46
C ARG A 114 35.08 3.18 -26.32
N ARG A 115 36.39 2.98 -26.16
CA ARG A 115 36.97 1.64 -26.04
C ARG A 115 36.52 0.93 -24.74
N THR A 116 36.47 1.66 -23.65
CA THR A 116 36.10 1.11 -22.36
C THR A 116 34.59 0.81 -22.30
N ALA A 117 33.78 1.63 -22.90
CA ALA A 117 32.32 1.42 -22.97
C ALA A 117 31.95 0.16 -23.73
N ARG A 118 32.63 -0.15 -24.84
CA ARG A 118 32.40 -1.37 -25.62
C ARG A 118 32.70 -2.65 -24.84
N ARG A 119 33.78 -2.68 -24.05
CA ARG A 119 34.11 -3.82 -23.22
C ARG A 119 33.08 -4.06 -22.13
N ARG A 120 32.62 -3.03 -21.48
CA ARG A 120 31.59 -3.12 -20.42
C ARG A 120 30.24 -3.56 -20.95
N GLY A 121 29.87 -3.12 -22.15
CA GLY A 121 28.63 -3.53 -22.80
C GLY A 121 28.53 -5.03 -23.09
N ARG A 122 29.66 -5.71 -23.27
CA ARG A 122 29.69 -7.16 -23.48
C ARG A 122 29.59 -7.97 -22.21
N GLN A 123 29.93 -7.39 -21.06
CA GLN A 123 29.92 -8.07 -19.75
C GLN A 123 28.61 -7.90 -18.99
N SER A 124 27.83 -6.90 -19.31
CA SER A 124 26.51 -6.69 -18.70
C SER A 124 25.46 -7.46 -19.48
N SER A 125 25.18 -8.65 -19.05
CA SER A 125 24.07 -9.44 -19.55
C SER A 125 22.78 -9.13 -18.80
#